data_97a4d004c87f99a2f81003a9a25153d1
#
_entry.id   97a4d004c87f99a2f81003a9a25153d1
#
_cell.length_a   1.000
_cell.length_b   1.000
_cell.length_c   1.000
_cell.angle_alpha   90.00
_cell.angle_beta   90.00
_cell.angle_gamma   90.00
#
_symmetry.space_group_name_H-M   'P 1'
#
loop_
_entity.id
_entity.type
_entity.pdbx_description
1 polymer ?
#
loop_
_entity_poly.entity_id
_entity_poly.type
_entity_poly.pdbx_seq_one_letter_code
_entity_poly.pdbx_strand_id
1 'polypeptide(L)'
;LGKPSPFAPDEPWFQVPERVWSNHICAFRSMEQLLAWFNPSQIEVMNRHGVQIYTYTVDYDFILKGKHQCTFHKNKGVRSLYR
;
A
#
# COMPACT_ATOMS: atom_id res chain seq x y z
N LEU A 1 -15.01 7.04 12.64
CA LEU A 1 -14.88 5.65 12.34
C LEU A 1 -13.47 5.34 11.87
N GLY A 2 -12.92 4.24 12.34
CA GLY A 2 -11.56 3.85 12.03
C GLY A 2 -11.40 3.37 10.59
N LYS A 3 -10.15 3.28 10.17
CA LYS A 3 -9.78 2.70 8.88
C LYS A 3 -9.93 1.18 8.92
N PRO A 4 -10.15 0.53 7.77
CA PRO A 4 -10.19 -0.93 7.74
C PRO A 4 -8.89 -1.54 8.26
N SER A 5 -9.00 -2.68 8.92
CA SER A 5 -7.81 -3.41 9.35
C SER A 5 -7.08 -3.97 8.12
N PRO A 6 -5.75 -3.80 8.01
CA PRO A 6 -5.01 -4.42 6.92
C PRO A 6 -4.99 -5.95 6.99
N PHE A 7 -5.39 -6.51 8.12
CA PHE A 7 -5.40 -7.96 8.34
C PHE A 7 -6.80 -8.57 8.25
N ALA A 8 -7.81 -7.78 7.83
CA ALA A 8 -9.15 -8.30 7.60
C ALA A 8 -9.13 -9.34 6.46
N PRO A 9 -10.06 -10.31 6.46
CA PRO A 9 -10.07 -11.37 5.43
C PRO A 9 -10.16 -10.86 3.99
N ASP A 10 -10.72 -9.66 3.78
CA ASP A 10 -10.83 -9.04 2.45
C ASP A 10 -9.62 -8.18 2.09
N GLU A 11 -8.59 -8.18 2.93
CA GLU A 11 -7.35 -7.46 2.68
C GLU A 11 -6.20 -8.41 2.34
N PRO A 12 -5.17 -7.91 1.63
CA PRO A 12 -4.14 -8.80 1.07
C PRO A 12 -3.27 -9.47 2.11
N TRP A 13 -3.07 -8.85 3.27
CA TRP A 13 -2.21 -9.41 4.31
C TRP A 13 -2.74 -10.73 4.88
N PHE A 14 -4.06 -10.96 4.78
CA PHE A 14 -4.64 -12.22 5.19
C PHE A 14 -4.12 -13.41 4.36
N GLN A 15 -3.70 -13.13 3.12
CA GLN A 15 -3.22 -14.14 2.18
C GLN A 15 -1.72 -14.41 2.31
N VAL A 16 -1.00 -13.64 3.12
CA VAL A 16 0.46 -13.70 3.21
C VAL A 16 0.84 -14.28 4.57
N PRO A 17 1.67 -15.34 4.61
CA PRO A 17 2.16 -15.86 5.88
C PRO A 17 2.90 -14.80 6.69
N GLU A 18 2.61 -14.72 7.98
CA GLU A 18 3.18 -13.71 8.86
C GLU A 18 4.71 -13.67 8.81
N ARG A 19 5.34 -14.83 8.71
CA ARG A 19 6.81 -14.95 8.69
C ARG A 19 7.48 -14.20 7.52
N VAL A 20 6.72 -13.84 6.48
CA VAL A 20 7.27 -13.15 5.31
C VAL A 20 6.71 -11.73 5.13
N TRP A 21 5.96 -11.22 6.12
CA TRP A 21 5.40 -9.87 6.02
C TRP A 21 6.47 -8.81 5.83
N SER A 22 7.64 -8.95 6.46
CA SER A 22 8.74 -8.00 6.30
C SER A 22 9.27 -7.89 4.87
N ASN A 23 8.99 -8.87 4.03
CA ASN A 23 9.41 -8.89 2.63
C ASN A 23 8.35 -8.33 1.69
N HIS A 24 7.21 -7.92 2.21
CA HIS A 24 6.09 -7.39 1.42
C HIS A 24 5.89 -5.92 1.70
N ILE A 25 5.40 -5.22 0.69
CA ILE A 25 5.08 -3.79 0.77
C ILE A 25 3.57 -3.66 0.68
N CYS A 26 2.98 -2.90 1.63
CA CYS A 26 1.58 -2.52 1.55
C CYS A 26 1.47 -1.26 0.69
N ALA A 27 0.55 -1.27 -0.25
CA ALA A 27 0.39 -0.18 -1.20
C ALA A 27 -1.07 -0.01 -1.60
N PHE A 28 -1.31 0.97 -2.43
CA PHE A 28 -2.63 1.25 -3.01
C PHE A 28 -2.53 1.11 -4.52
N ARG A 29 -3.60 0.59 -5.13
CA ARG A 29 -3.61 0.34 -6.58
C ARG A 29 -3.82 1.61 -7.39
N SER A 30 -4.27 2.69 -6.74
CA SER A 30 -4.57 3.95 -7.41
C SER A 30 -4.47 5.10 -6.42
N MET A 31 -4.36 6.32 -6.95
CA MET A 31 -4.43 7.52 -6.12
C MET A 31 -5.79 7.62 -5.41
N GLU A 32 -6.85 7.14 -6.05
CA GLU A 32 -8.18 7.11 -5.47
C GLU A 32 -8.23 6.26 -4.20
N GLN A 33 -7.64 5.07 -4.22
CA GLN A 33 -7.52 4.23 -3.02
C GLN A 33 -6.71 4.92 -1.92
N LEU A 34 -5.59 5.53 -2.29
CA LEU A 34 -4.75 6.25 -1.34
C LEU A 34 -5.53 7.38 -0.65
N LEU A 35 -6.27 8.17 -1.43
CA LEU A 35 -7.03 9.29 -0.90
C LEU A 35 -8.26 8.86 -0.10
N ALA A 36 -8.76 7.65 -0.31
CA ALA A 36 -9.79 7.08 0.54
C ALA A 36 -9.22 6.67 1.91
N TRP A 37 -7.92 6.37 1.98
CA TRP A 37 -7.23 5.99 3.21
C TRP A 37 -6.68 7.21 3.95
N PHE A 38 -6.09 8.16 3.23
CA PHE A 38 -5.53 9.40 3.76
C PHE A 38 -6.14 10.59 3.05
N ASN A 39 -6.67 11.55 3.79
CA ASN A 39 -7.15 12.79 3.17
C ASN A 39 -5.97 13.71 2.79
N PRO A 40 -6.18 14.71 1.91
CA PRO A 40 -5.10 15.61 1.47
C PRO A 40 -4.37 16.33 2.61
N SER A 41 -5.09 16.70 3.67
CA SER A 41 -4.47 17.36 4.82
C SER A 41 -3.51 16.44 5.56
N GLN A 42 -3.86 15.16 5.69
CA GLN A 42 -2.98 14.17 6.31
C GLN A 42 -1.73 13.95 5.47
N ILE A 43 -1.88 13.90 4.15
CA ILE A 43 -0.75 13.75 3.22
C ILE A 43 0.19 14.94 3.33
N GLU A 44 -0.35 16.16 3.42
CA GLU A 44 0.46 17.37 3.58
C GLU A 44 1.29 17.31 4.87
N VAL A 45 0.67 16.91 5.98
CA VAL A 45 1.37 16.78 7.26
C VAL A 45 2.47 15.74 7.16
N MET A 46 2.20 14.60 6.55
CA MET A 46 3.20 13.55 6.34
C MET A 46 4.36 14.06 5.49
N ASN A 47 4.08 14.82 4.44
CA ASN A 47 5.13 15.40 3.61
C ASN A 47 6.05 16.34 4.40
N ARG A 48 5.51 17.13 5.31
CA ARG A 48 6.30 18.01 6.16
C ARG A 48 7.24 17.23 7.06
N HIS A 49 6.89 16.00 7.40
CA HIS A 49 7.70 15.12 8.23
C HIS A 49 8.60 14.18 7.41
N GLY A 50 8.77 14.46 6.13
CA GLY A 50 9.68 13.69 5.28
C GLY A 50 9.08 12.43 4.67
N VAL A 51 7.79 12.16 4.90
CA VAL A 51 7.10 11.04 4.26
C VAL A 51 6.72 11.44 2.85
N GLN A 52 7.08 10.62 1.88
CA GLN A 52 6.82 10.90 0.48
C GLN A 52 6.00 9.78 -0.16
N ILE A 53 5.29 10.15 -1.23
CA ILE A 53 4.54 9.17 -2.03
C ILE A 53 5.49 8.61 -3.07
N TYR A 54 5.52 7.28 -3.16
CA TYR A 54 6.26 6.57 -4.19
C TYR A 54 5.30 5.79 -5.06
N THR A 55 5.67 5.60 -6.31
CA THR A 55 4.99 4.67 -7.19
C THR A 55 5.85 3.42 -7.37
N TYR A 56 5.17 2.28 -7.56
CA TYR A 56 5.85 1.03 -7.86
C TYR A 56 5.29 0.48 -9.16
N THR A 57 6.19 0.06 -10.03
CA THR A 57 5.83 -0.72 -11.19
C THR A 57 6.00 -2.19 -10.83
N VAL A 58 4.89 -2.92 -10.84
CA VAL A 58 4.85 -4.32 -10.43
C VAL A 58 4.04 -5.08 -11.46
N ASP A 59 4.55 -6.25 -11.87
CA ASP A 59 3.80 -7.14 -12.72
C ASP A 59 2.50 -7.55 -12.02
N TYR A 60 1.40 -7.45 -12.73
CA TYR A 60 0.07 -7.69 -12.19
C TYR A 60 -0.05 -9.03 -11.46
N ASP A 61 0.63 -10.07 -11.96
CA ASP A 61 0.57 -11.41 -11.38
C ASP A 61 1.19 -11.49 -9.98
N PHE A 62 2.00 -10.50 -9.60
CA PHE A 62 2.63 -10.45 -8.28
C PHE A 62 1.92 -9.56 -7.28
N ILE A 63 0.78 -8.99 -7.67
CA ILE A 63 0.01 -8.11 -6.80
C ILE A 63 -1.11 -8.91 -6.13
N LEU A 64 -1.10 -8.93 -4.80
CA LEU A 64 -2.19 -9.46 -4.00
C LEU A 64 -3.14 -8.32 -3.68
N LYS A 65 -4.36 -8.41 -4.19
CA LYS A 65 -5.33 -7.33 -4.10
C LYS A 65 -6.31 -7.57 -2.95
N GLY A 66 -6.53 -6.54 -2.16
CA GLY A 66 -7.58 -6.50 -1.17
C GLY A 66 -8.62 -5.44 -1.53
N LYS A 67 -9.58 -5.27 -0.66
CA LYS A 67 -10.68 -4.32 -0.87
C LYS A 67 -10.19 -2.87 -0.85
N HIS A 68 -9.27 -2.53 0.05
CA HIS A 68 -8.84 -1.15 0.27
C HIS A 68 -7.36 -0.92 -0.05
N GLN A 69 -6.58 -1.98 -0.18
CA GLN A 69 -5.15 -1.89 -0.39
C GLN A 69 -4.66 -3.13 -1.14
N CYS A 70 -3.38 -3.13 -1.47
CA CYS A 70 -2.74 -4.28 -2.09
C CYS A 70 -1.36 -4.49 -1.46
N THR A 71 -0.78 -5.65 -1.73
CA THR A 71 0.59 -5.93 -1.30
C THR A 71 1.31 -6.72 -2.38
N PHE A 72 2.63 -6.64 -2.36
CA PHE A 72 3.50 -7.39 -3.27
C PHE A 72 4.85 -7.59 -2.61
N HIS A 73 5.56 -8.62 -3.04
CA HIS A 73 6.92 -8.85 -2.56
C HIS A 73 7.83 -7.71 -3.02
N LYS A 74 8.63 -7.15 -2.12
CA LYS A 74 9.46 -5.98 -2.39
C LYS A 74 10.41 -6.15 -3.58
N ASN A 75 10.83 -7.38 -3.87
CA ASN A 75 11.73 -7.67 -4.99
C ASN A 75 11.03 -7.68 -6.34
N LYS A 76 9.70 -7.60 -6.36
CA LYS A 76 8.89 -7.64 -7.59
C LYS A 76 8.45 -6.27 -8.05
N GLY A 77 8.85 -5.21 -7.34
CA GLY A 77 8.46 -3.85 -7.70
C GLY A 77 9.66 -2.95 -7.94
N VAL A 78 9.51 -2.03 -8.89
CA VAL A 78 10.49 -0.97 -9.14
C VAL A 78 9.91 0.34 -8.64
N ARG A 79 10.60 0.97 -7.72
CA ARG A 79 10.13 2.18 -7.05
C ARG A 79 10.61 3.43 -7.76
N SER A 80 9.72 4.42 -7.87
CA SER A 80 10.07 5.76 -8.27
C SER A 80 9.29 6.77 -7.45
N LEU A 81 9.85 7.98 -7.30
CA LEU A 81 9.18 9.04 -6.56
C LEU A 81 7.97 9.54 -7.36
N TYR A 82 6.83 9.67 -6.71
CA TYR A 82 5.65 10.27 -7.32
C TYR A 82 5.85 11.77 -7.50
N ARG A 83 5.49 12.24 -8.69
CA ARG A 83 5.65 13.66 -9.05
C ARG A 83 4.34 14.26 -9.51
#